data_18ec4ab0cf21e1e2bd27f6c0b804005e
#
_entry.id   18ec4ab0cf21e1e2bd27f6c0b804005e
#
_cell.length_a   1.000
_cell.length_b   1.000
_cell.length_c   1.000
_cell.angle_alpha   90.00
_cell.angle_beta   90.00
_cell.angle_gamma   90.00
#
_symmetry.space_group_name_H-M   'P 1'
#
loop_
_entity.id
_entity.type
_entity.pdbx_description
1 polymer ?
#
loop_
_entity_poly.entity_id
_entity_poly.type
_entity_poly.pdbx_seq_one_letter_code
_entity_poly.pdbx_strand_id
1 'polypeptide(L)'
;MTEHLDVLVVGAGLSGIGTAAQLRKQHPHRSLAVLEMRDVSGGTWDLFRYPGVRSDSDMFTLGYRWRPWRGEKALADGPSILQYVRDVAQEYGVDELIRYGQKVVRAEWSSADARWTVEAERTDTHETVRLTCDFLFMCSGYYRYLSLIHI
;
A
#
# COMPACT_ATOMS: atom_id res chain seq x y z
N MET A 1 25.44 -3.68 -3.68
CA MET A 1 25.08 -2.24 -3.64
C MET A 1 23.66 -2.12 -3.10
N THR A 2 23.38 -1.16 -2.21
CA THR A 2 22.02 -0.89 -1.72
C THR A 2 21.22 -0.21 -2.82
N GLU A 3 20.02 -0.72 -3.14
CA GLU A 3 19.13 -0.11 -4.13
C GLU A 3 18.63 1.24 -3.63
N HIS A 4 18.62 2.24 -4.52
CA HIS A 4 18.07 3.55 -4.25
C HIS A 4 16.87 3.83 -5.15
N LEU A 5 15.82 4.41 -4.57
CA LEU A 5 14.58 4.79 -5.26
C LEU A 5 14.28 6.26 -5.01
N ASP A 6 13.68 6.96 -5.96
CA ASP A 6 13.16 8.32 -5.70
C ASP A 6 12.07 8.26 -4.62
N VAL A 7 11.17 7.28 -4.72
CA VAL A 7 10.04 7.15 -3.79
C VAL A 7 9.85 5.71 -3.35
N LEU A 8 9.62 5.52 -2.06
CA LEU A 8 9.23 4.25 -1.47
C LEU A 8 7.90 4.40 -0.75
N VAL A 9 6.95 3.51 -1.05
CA VAL A 9 5.63 3.46 -0.41
C VAL A 9 5.57 2.20 0.46
N VAL A 10 5.11 2.33 1.70
CA VAL A 10 4.95 1.22 2.63
C VAL A 10 3.48 0.87 2.81
N GLY A 11 3.09 -0.29 2.34
CA GLY A 11 1.73 -0.81 2.36
C GLY A 11 1.01 -0.73 1.02
N ALA A 12 0.42 -1.84 0.57
CA ALA A 12 -0.36 -1.97 -0.66
C ALA A 12 -1.87 -2.03 -0.40
N GLY A 13 -2.35 -1.24 0.55
CA GLY A 13 -3.78 -0.97 0.77
C GLY A 13 -4.30 0.18 -0.08
N LEU A 14 -5.51 0.66 0.25
CA LEU A 14 -6.15 1.78 -0.44
C LEU A 14 -5.21 2.99 -0.57
N SER A 15 -4.57 3.40 0.54
CA SER A 15 -3.69 4.58 0.55
C SER A 15 -2.44 4.39 -0.29
N GLY A 16 -1.75 3.24 -0.17
CA GLY A 16 -0.51 2.98 -0.89
C GLY A 16 -0.72 2.84 -2.39
N ILE A 17 -1.76 2.12 -2.81
CA ILE A 17 -2.15 1.99 -4.23
C ILE A 17 -2.52 3.35 -4.79
N GLY A 18 -3.31 4.16 -4.08
CA GLY A 18 -3.68 5.51 -4.52
C GLY A 18 -2.47 6.43 -4.65
N THR A 19 -1.55 6.40 -3.69
CA THR A 19 -0.30 7.16 -3.73
C THR A 19 0.55 6.77 -4.93
N ALA A 20 0.79 5.47 -5.13
CA ALA A 20 1.60 4.96 -6.22
C ALA A 20 0.98 5.28 -7.60
N ALA A 21 -0.35 5.14 -7.75
CA ALA A 21 -1.07 5.48 -8.98
C ALA A 21 -0.93 6.97 -9.33
N GLN A 22 -1.06 7.87 -8.35
CA GLN A 22 -0.86 9.30 -8.57
C GLN A 22 0.59 9.64 -8.94
N LEU A 23 1.56 9.02 -8.28
CA LEU A 23 2.97 9.22 -8.60
C LEU A 23 3.29 8.75 -10.02
N ARG A 24 2.81 7.57 -10.42
CA ARG A 24 2.96 7.07 -11.80
C ARG A 24 2.38 8.03 -12.84
N LYS A 25 1.20 8.58 -12.54
CA LYS A 25 0.51 9.50 -13.44
C LYS A 25 1.21 10.85 -13.57
N GLN A 26 1.67 11.42 -12.45
CA GLN A 26 2.20 12.78 -12.41
C GLN A 26 3.71 12.82 -12.60
N HIS A 27 4.41 11.76 -12.20
CA HIS A 27 5.88 11.66 -12.21
C HIS A 27 6.35 10.31 -12.79
N PRO A 28 6.01 9.99 -14.05
CA PRO A 28 6.24 8.66 -14.63
C PRO A 28 7.72 8.27 -14.75
N HIS A 29 8.61 9.25 -14.66
CA HIS A 29 10.07 9.05 -14.73
C HIS A 29 10.74 8.77 -13.38
N ARG A 30 10.00 8.88 -12.27
CA ARG A 30 10.53 8.60 -10.94
C ARG A 30 10.56 7.10 -10.66
N SER A 31 11.67 6.65 -10.09
CA SER A 31 11.78 5.28 -9.59
C SER A 31 10.92 5.09 -8.34
N LEU A 32 10.07 4.08 -8.35
CA LEU A 32 9.05 3.85 -7.34
C LEU A 32 8.91 2.36 -7.04
N ALA A 33 8.80 2.01 -5.76
CA ALA A 33 8.36 0.70 -5.31
C ALA A 33 7.36 0.81 -4.17
N VAL A 34 6.51 -0.20 -4.04
CA VAL A 34 5.58 -0.37 -2.92
C VAL A 34 5.97 -1.64 -2.16
N LEU A 35 6.28 -1.53 -0.87
CA LEU A 35 6.56 -2.69 -0.02
C LEU A 35 5.29 -3.13 0.69
N GLU A 36 4.95 -4.40 0.57
CA GLU A 36 3.81 -5.01 1.24
C GLU A 36 4.27 -6.25 2.02
N MET A 37 3.93 -6.33 3.30
CA MET A 37 4.35 -7.44 4.14
C MET A 37 3.61 -8.75 3.84
N ARG A 38 2.39 -8.66 3.30
CA ARG A 38 1.57 -9.81 2.92
C ARG A 38 1.93 -10.25 1.50
N ASP A 39 1.36 -11.35 1.09
CA ASP A 39 1.49 -11.91 -0.27
C ASP A 39 0.41 -11.40 -1.25
N VAL A 40 -0.47 -10.52 -0.76
CA VAL A 40 -1.58 -9.95 -1.53
C VAL A 40 -1.79 -8.47 -1.21
N SER A 41 -2.29 -7.73 -2.18
CA SER A 41 -2.70 -6.33 -2.03
C SER A 41 -4.14 -6.20 -1.54
N GLY A 42 -4.51 -5.00 -1.09
CA GLY A 42 -5.86 -4.65 -0.68
C GLY A 42 -5.99 -4.24 0.79
N GLY A 43 -4.94 -4.47 1.61
CA GLY A 43 -4.89 -4.06 3.01
C GLY A 43 -6.10 -4.54 3.80
N THR A 44 -6.79 -3.63 4.49
CA THR A 44 -8.00 -3.88 5.29
C THR A 44 -9.07 -4.66 4.53
N TRP A 45 -9.28 -4.34 3.25
CA TRP A 45 -10.35 -4.94 2.44
C TRP A 45 -10.07 -6.36 1.98
N ASP A 46 -8.81 -6.78 1.96
CA ASP A 46 -8.43 -8.17 1.76
C ASP A 46 -8.39 -8.94 3.08
N LEU A 47 -7.97 -8.29 4.17
CA LEU A 47 -7.78 -8.95 5.46
C LEU A 47 -9.09 -9.33 6.14
N PHE A 48 -10.05 -8.40 6.20
CA PHE A 48 -11.33 -8.62 6.88
C PHE A 48 -12.35 -9.25 5.94
N ARG A 49 -12.77 -10.48 6.29
CA ARG A 49 -13.68 -11.31 5.47
C ARG A 49 -14.89 -11.82 6.24
N TYR A 50 -15.26 -11.16 7.33
CA TYR A 50 -16.43 -11.54 8.11
C TYR A 50 -17.74 -11.24 7.34
N PRO A 51 -18.84 -11.99 7.59
CA PRO A 51 -20.12 -11.74 6.93
C PRO A 51 -20.62 -10.31 7.16
N GLY A 52 -20.99 -9.63 6.09
CA GLY A 52 -21.50 -8.26 6.15
C GLY A 52 -20.42 -7.17 6.21
N VAL A 53 -19.13 -7.50 6.02
CA VAL A 53 -18.07 -6.50 5.93
C VAL A 53 -18.36 -5.50 4.81
N ARG A 54 -18.38 -4.22 5.14
CA ARG A 54 -18.68 -3.12 4.23
C ARG A 54 -18.05 -1.81 4.72
N SER A 55 -18.06 -0.79 3.87
CA SER A 55 -17.66 0.55 4.28
C SER A 55 -18.70 1.19 5.19
N ASP A 56 -18.25 1.93 6.19
CA ASP A 56 -19.08 2.79 7.05
C ASP A 56 -19.40 4.11 6.36
N SER A 57 -18.57 4.54 5.43
CA SER A 57 -18.75 5.72 4.58
C SER A 57 -19.18 5.33 3.18
N ASP A 58 -19.80 6.27 2.48
CA ASP A 58 -20.13 6.08 1.06
C ASP A 58 -18.87 6.04 0.17
N MET A 59 -19.01 5.40 -0.98
CA MET A 59 -17.91 5.22 -1.93
C MET A 59 -17.53 6.51 -2.67
N PHE A 60 -18.35 7.55 -2.64
CA PHE A 60 -17.99 8.84 -3.21
C PHE A 60 -16.97 9.56 -2.32
N THR A 61 -16.98 9.25 -1.02
CA THR A 61 -16.00 9.73 -0.04
C THR A 61 -14.78 8.81 0.03
N LEU A 62 -14.99 7.48 0.07
CA LEU A 62 -13.90 6.50 0.19
C LEU A 62 -13.10 6.35 -1.12
N GLY A 63 -13.77 6.41 -2.27
CA GLY A 63 -13.15 6.22 -3.57
C GLY A 63 -12.20 7.35 -3.95
N TYR A 64 -11.29 7.04 -4.86
CA TYR A 64 -10.35 8.04 -5.35
C TYR A 64 -11.06 9.10 -6.21
N ARG A 65 -10.83 10.38 -5.91
CA ARG A 65 -11.41 11.50 -6.66
C ARG A 65 -11.12 11.43 -8.17
N TRP A 66 -9.94 10.96 -8.54
CA TRP A 66 -9.47 10.88 -9.92
C TRP A 66 -9.87 9.58 -10.64
N ARG A 67 -10.42 8.61 -9.90
CA ARG A 67 -11.02 7.37 -10.40
C ARG A 67 -12.28 7.07 -9.61
N PRO A 68 -13.40 7.77 -9.92
CA PRO A 68 -14.63 7.70 -9.15
C PRO A 68 -15.23 6.29 -9.11
N TRP A 69 -15.89 5.99 -8.01
CA TRP A 69 -16.71 4.78 -7.89
C TRP A 69 -17.84 4.79 -8.92
N ARG A 70 -18.06 3.65 -9.58
CA ARG A 70 -19.12 3.45 -10.58
C ARG A 70 -20.07 2.31 -10.23
N GLY A 71 -19.94 1.71 -9.05
CA GLY A 71 -20.83 0.68 -8.58
C GLY A 71 -22.20 1.23 -8.18
N GLU A 72 -23.21 0.39 -8.22
CA GLU A 72 -24.60 0.79 -7.94
C GLU A 72 -24.84 1.17 -6.47
N LYS A 73 -24.11 0.53 -5.54
CA LYS A 73 -24.28 0.75 -4.11
C LYS A 73 -23.36 1.85 -3.62
N ALA A 74 -23.93 2.90 -3.01
CA ALA A 74 -23.16 3.95 -2.35
C ALA A 74 -22.34 3.40 -1.17
N LEU A 75 -22.94 2.53 -0.35
CA LEU A 75 -22.26 1.79 0.72
C LEU A 75 -21.86 0.40 0.19
N ALA A 76 -20.64 0.28 -0.29
CA ALA A 76 -20.16 -0.95 -0.91
C ALA A 76 -19.72 -2.00 0.11
N ASP A 77 -19.90 -3.26 -0.23
CA ASP A 77 -19.35 -4.39 0.52
C ASP A 77 -17.84 -4.54 0.34
N GLY A 78 -17.21 -5.24 1.27
CA GLY A 78 -15.76 -5.44 1.28
C GLY A 78 -15.19 -6.02 -0.02
N PRO A 79 -15.77 -7.10 -0.59
CA PRO A 79 -15.31 -7.64 -1.87
C PRO A 79 -15.35 -6.64 -3.02
N SER A 80 -16.41 -5.83 -3.11
CA SER A 80 -16.53 -4.80 -4.16
C SER A 80 -15.47 -3.70 -4.01
N ILE A 81 -15.16 -3.31 -2.76
CA ILE A 81 -14.11 -2.33 -2.49
C ILE A 81 -12.73 -2.93 -2.81
N LEU A 82 -12.49 -4.17 -2.43
CA LEU A 82 -11.25 -4.87 -2.75
C LEU A 82 -11.01 -4.93 -4.26
N GLN A 83 -12.06 -5.29 -5.01
CA GLN A 83 -11.99 -5.33 -6.48
C GLN A 83 -11.66 -3.94 -7.04
N TYR A 84 -12.36 -2.90 -6.57
CA TYR A 84 -12.11 -1.52 -6.96
C TYR A 84 -10.64 -1.09 -6.75
N VAL A 85 -10.06 -1.42 -5.59
CA VAL A 85 -8.67 -1.10 -5.26
C VAL A 85 -7.69 -1.84 -6.18
N ARG A 86 -7.96 -3.12 -6.47
CA ARG A 86 -7.14 -3.94 -7.37
C ARG A 86 -7.25 -3.50 -8.82
N ASP A 87 -8.43 -3.13 -9.28
CA ASP A 87 -8.65 -2.57 -10.62
C ASP A 87 -7.82 -1.29 -10.81
N VAL A 88 -7.78 -0.44 -9.79
CA VAL A 88 -6.93 0.75 -9.82
C VAL A 88 -5.45 0.38 -9.90
N ALA A 89 -5.00 -0.59 -9.11
CA ALA A 89 -3.61 -1.03 -9.16
C ALA A 89 -3.21 -1.51 -10.56
N GLN A 90 -4.08 -2.30 -11.19
CA GLN A 90 -3.86 -2.81 -12.54
C GLN A 90 -3.94 -1.70 -13.61
N GLU A 91 -4.97 -0.86 -13.55
CA GLU A 91 -5.21 0.22 -14.53
C GLU A 91 -4.03 1.22 -14.59
N TYR A 92 -3.39 1.47 -13.44
CA TYR A 92 -2.25 2.39 -13.35
C TYR A 92 -0.89 1.69 -13.29
N GLY A 93 -0.83 0.37 -13.47
CA GLY A 93 0.41 -0.42 -13.46
C GLY A 93 1.12 -0.41 -12.10
N VAL A 94 0.37 -0.23 -11.01
CA VAL A 94 0.91 -0.24 -9.65
C VAL A 94 1.21 -1.67 -9.19
N ASP A 95 0.45 -2.64 -9.66
CA ASP A 95 0.62 -4.06 -9.37
C ASP A 95 2.03 -4.56 -9.68
N GLU A 96 2.65 -4.07 -10.75
CA GLU A 96 4.03 -4.37 -11.14
C GLU A 96 5.09 -3.77 -10.18
N LEU A 97 4.71 -2.77 -9.38
CA LEU A 97 5.60 -2.08 -8.45
C LEU A 97 5.54 -2.65 -7.03
N ILE A 98 4.55 -3.51 -6.76
CA ILE A 98 4.36 -4.07 -5.42
C ILE A 98 5.35 -5.21 -5.21
N ARG A 99 6.14 -5.08 -4.16
CA ARG A 99 7.07 -6.09 -3.66
C ARG A 99 6.44 -6.74 -2.44
N TYR A 100 5.88 -7.91 -2.63
CA TYR A 100 5.23 -8.67 -1.57
C TYR A 100 6.24 -9.36 -0.64
N GLY A 101 5.78 -9.76 0.55
CA GLY A 101 6.61 -10.42 1.54
C GLY A 101 7.72 -9.53 2.12
N GLN A 102 7.56 -8.22 2.09
CA GLN A 102 8.53 -7.22 2.55
C GLN A 102 7.97 -6.44 3.74
N LYS A 103 8.26 -6.90 4.95
CA LYS A 103 7.82 -6.25 6.19
C LYS A 103 8.82 -5.17 6.59
N VAL A 104 8.47 -3.91 6.43
CA VAL A 104 9.30 -2.79 6.91
C VAL A 104 9.38 -2.84 8.43
N VAL A 105 10.60 -2.88 8.96
CA VAL A 105 10.89 -2.99 10.39
C VAL A 105 11.59 -1.75 10.93
N ARG A 106 12.25 -0.99 10.06
CA ARG A 106 12.95 0.25 10.44
C ARG A 106 12.97 1.23 9.28
N ALA A 107 12.84 2.51 9.58
CA ALA A 107 13.08 3.61 8.67
C ALA A 107 13.81 4.72 9.42
N GLU A 108 14.89 5.24 8.83
CA GLU A 108 15.76 6.24 9.45
C GLU A 108 16.12 7.32 8.43
N TRP A 109 15.94 8.58 8.84
CA TRP A 109 16.31 9.74 8.04
C TRP A 109 17.74 10.19 8.35
N SER A 110 18.52 10.44 7.30
CA SER A 110 19.82 11.09 7.40
C SER A 110 19.75 12.48 6.79
N SER A 111 19.88 13.53 7.62
CA SER A 111 19.92 14.91 7.12
C SER A 111 21.22 15.22 6.38
N ALA A 112 22.31 14.54 6.72
CA ALA A 112 23.59 14.71 6.05
C ALA A 112 23.55 14.18 4.61
N ASP A 113 22.86 13.05 4.40
CA ASP A 113 22.74 12.40 3.09
C ASP A 113 21.45 12.78 2.37
N ALA A 114 20.54 13.52 3.04
CA ALA A 114 19.21 13.91 2.58
C ALA A 114 18.40 12.74 2.03
N ARG A 115 18.38 11.61 2.77
CA ARG A 115 17.68 10.38 2.34
C ARG A 115 17.20 9.51 3.49
N TRP A 116 16.24 8.67 3.19
CA TRP A 116 15.79 7.59 4.05
C TRP A 116 16.59 6.32 3.82
N THR A 117 16.93 5.63 4.91
CA THR A 117 17.33 4.22 4.90
C THR A 117 16.20 3.39 5.47
N VAL A 118 15.73 2.42 4.70
CA VAL A 118 14.60 1.55 5.06
C VAL A 118 15.08 0.12 5.12
N GLU A 119 14.79 -0.55 6.23
CA GLU A 119 15.05 -1.97 6.43
C GLU A 119 13.74 -2.74 6.40
N ALA A 120 13.67 -3.75 5.55
CA ALA A 120 12.56 -4.67 5.47
C ALA A 120 13.04 -6.09 5.72
N GLU A 121 12.25 -6.86 6.46
CA GLU A 121 12.45 -8.28 6.65
C GLU A 121 11.60 -9.05 5.62
N ARG A 122 12.21 -9.96 4.91
CA ARG A 122 11.49 -10.91 4.05
C ARG A 122 10.69 -11.86 4.93
N THR A 123 9.41 -12.00 4.65
CA THR A 123 8.50 -12.82 5.47
C THR A 123 8.72 -14.33 5.29
N ASP A 124 9.34 -14.75 4.18
CA ASP A 124 9.65 -16.14 3.84
C ASP A 124 11.00 -16.62 4.40
N THR A 125 12.05 -15.79 4.29
CA THR A 125 13.43 -16.18 4.64
C THR A 125 13.95 -15.49 5.90
N HIS A 126 13.25 -14.46 6.40
CA HIS A 126 13.70 -13.57 7.49
C HIS A 126 14.99 -12.80 7.17
N GLU A 127 15.40 -12.78 5.91
CA GLU A 127 16.53 -11.97 5.47
C GLU A 127 16.18 -10.49 5.51
N THR A 128 17.15 -9.67 5.93
CA THR A 128 17.00 -8.21 5.92
C THR A 128 17.38 -7.66 4.55
N VAL A 129 16.45 -6.93 3.94
CA VAL A 129 16.65 -6.14 2.73
C VAL A 129 16.79 -4.68 3.14
N ARG A 130 17.81 -4.00 2.64
CA ARG A 130 18.04 -2.58 2.89
C ARG A 130 17.89 -1.79 1.59
N LEU A 131 17.06 -0.73 1.66
CA LEU A 131 16.79 0.20 0.57
C LEU A 131 17.04 1.62 1.03
N THR A 132 17.31 2.52 0.09
CA THR A 132 17.33 3.96 0.36
C THR A 132 16.34 4.66 -0.55
N CYS A 133 15.76 5.78 -0.09
CA CYS A 133 14.90 6.60 -0.93
C CYS A 133 14.96 8.08 -0.53
N ASP A 134 14.58 8.96 -1.47
CA ASP A 134 14.47 10.38 -1.20
C ASP A 134 13.15 10.70 -0.49
N PHE A 135 12.07 10.04 -0.89
CA PHE A 135 10.74 10.20 -0.30
C PHE A 135 10.19 8.88 0.22
N LEU A 136 9.70 8.89 1.46
CA LEU A 136 9.05 7.75 2.10
C LEU A 136 7.59 8.07 2.41
N PHE A 137 6.66 7.29 1.84
CA PHE A 137 5.24 7.35 2.15
C PHE A 137 4.84 6.17 3.03
N MET A 138 4.45 6.47 4.28
CA MET A 138 3.96 5.47 5.23
C MET A 138 2.45 5.27 5.05
N CYS A 139 2.08 4.22 4.31
CA CYS A 139 0.70 3.84 4.00
C CYS A 139 0.30 2.52 4.68
N SER A 140 0.89 2.22 5.83
CA SER A 140 0.74 0.96 6.57
C SER A 140 -0.63 0.79 7.26
N GLY A 141 -1.49 1.80 7.20
CA GLY A 141 -2.77 1.80 7.91
C GLY A 141 -2.59 2.09 9.40
N TYR A 142 -3.70 2.08 10.13
CA TYR A 142 -3.73 2.36 11.58
C TYR A 142 -4.25 1.18 12.40
N TYR A 143 -4.72 0.12 11.74
CA TYR A 143 -5.14 -1.10 12.44
C TYR A 143 -3.93 -1.92 12.84
N ARG A 144 -3.93 -2.36 14.09
CA ARG A 144 -3.05 -3.42 14.55
C ARG A 144 -3.73 -4.75 14.24
N TYR A 145 -3.20 -5.50 13.30
CA TYR A 145 -3.77 -6.79 12.86
C TYR A 145 -3.52 -7.90 13.89
N LEU A 146 -3.93 -7.65 15.15
CA LEU A 146 -3.99 -8.67 16.18
C LEU A 146 -5.34 -9.34 16.14
N SER A 147 -5.38 -10.63 16.42
CA SER A 147 -6.61 -11.35 16.63
C SER A 147 -7.43 -10.72 17.77
N LEU A 148 -8.75 -10.62 17.59
CA LEU A 148 -9.67 -10.11 18.61
C LEU A 148 -9.60 -10.87 19.95
N ILE A 149 -9.10 -12.11 19.95
CA ILE A 149 -8.86 -12.91 21.16
C ILE A 149 -7.68 -12.40 22.02
N HIS A 150 -6.90 -11.46 21.53
CA HIS A 150 -5.75 -10.87 22.23
C HIS A 150 -6.01 -9.45 22.73
N ILE A 151 -7.26 -9.01 22.68
CA ILE A 151 -7.69 -7.71 23.25
C ILE A 151 -7.98 -7.87 24.73
#